data_b36a14eef2a827787716ce096c8d2c2a
#
_entry.id   b36a14eef2a827787716ce096c8d2c2a
#
_cell.length_a   1.000
_cell.length_b   1.000
_cell.length_c   1.000
_cell.angle_alpha   90.00
_cell.angle_beta   90.00
_cell.angle_gamma   90.00
#
_symmetry.space_group_name_H-M   'P 1'
#
loop_
_entity.id
_entity.type
_entity.pdbx_description
1 polymer ?
#
loop_
_entity_poly.entity_id
_entity_poly.type
_entity_poly.pdbx_seq_one_letter_code
_entity_poly.pdbx_strand_id
1 'polypeptide(L)'
;DALTNYITKIGYDADGNSSDLFKKNWPADLHLIGKDIIRFHTIYWPIFLMALDLPLPKQVFGHPWLLQGGEKMSKSRGNVIYADDMVDLFGVDATRYFVLHEMPFENDGIITWELVVERFNSDLANILGNLVSRTISMSNKYFDGVVKSTGVTEEVDNDLKAVVTGARDKIADKMSGLRVADAITEVFNVF
;
A
#
# COMPACT_ATOMS: atom_id res chain seq x y z
N ASP A 1 -10.90 -8.73 -25.41
CA ASP A 1 -9.78 -9.65 -25.14
C ASP A 1 -9.11 -9.38 -23.78
N ALA A 2 -8.76 -8.12 -23.47
CA ALA A 2 -8.00 -7.82 -22.24
C ALA A 2 -8.74 -8.21 -20.96
N LEU A 3 -10.05 -7.99 -20.87
CA LEU A 3 -10.83 -8.31 -19.66
C LEU A 3 -11.02 -9.82 -19.44
N THR A 4 -11.21 -10.58 -20.51
CA THR A 4 -11.42 -12.04 -20.40
C THR A 4 -10.20 -12.76 -19.84
N ASN A 5 -9.02 -12.17 -19.93
CA ASN A 5 -7.79 -12.72 -19.38
C ASN A 5 -7.88 -12.98 -17.85
N TYR A 6 -8.70 -12.26 -17.10
CA TYR A 6 -8.91 -12.51 -15.66
C TYR A 6 -9.47 -13.91 -15.36
N ILE A 7 -10.30 -14.44 -16.24
CA ILE A 7 -10.89 -15.77 -16.08
C ILE A 7 -10.16 -16.83 -16.90
N THR A 8 -9.75 -16.52 -18.15
CA THR A 8 -9.13 -17.51 -19.03
C THR A 8 -7.75 -17.94 -18.52
N LYS A 9 -6.97 -17.03 -17.91
CA LYS A 9 -5.64 -17.37 -17.34
C LYS A 9 -5.69 -18.28 -16.13
N ILE A 10 -6.80 -18.30 -15.41
CA ILE A 10 -7.01 -19.22 -14.29
C ILE A 10 -7.80 -20.46 -14.70
N GLY A 11 -8.09 -20.62 -16.00
CA GLY A 11 -8.64 -21.86 -16.58
C GLY A 11 -10.16 -21.91 -16.62
N TYR A 12 -10.82 -20.79 -16.88
CA TYR A 12 -12.24 -20.79 -17.25
C TYR A 12 -12.44 -21.51 -18.58
N ASP A 13 -13.43 -22.37 -18.64
CA ASP A 13 -13.88 -23.09 -19.85
C ASP A 13 -15.40 -22.94 -20.01
N ALA A 14 -15.81 -22.43 -21.18
CA ALA A 14 -17.23 -22.21 -21.50
C ALA A 14 -18.02 -23.51 -21.64
N ASP A 15 -17.38 -24.66 -21.94
CA ASP A 15 -17.98 -25.96 -22.07
C ASP A 15 -18.15 -26.67 -20.71
N GLY A 16 -17.88 -25.97 -19.61
CA GLY A 16 -18.11 -26.47 -18.25
C GLY A 16 -16.94 -27.23 -17.61
N ASN A 17 -15.81 -27.35 -18.31
CA ASN A 17 -14.60 -28.05 -17.82
C ASN A 17 -13.59 -27.11 -17.15
N SER A 18 -14.06 -26.01 -16.53
CA SER A 18 -13.20 -25.06 -15.85
C SER A 18 -12.31 -25.70 -14.79
N SER A 19 -11.08 -25.22 -14.69
CA SER A 19 -10.06 -25.75 -13.80
C SER A 19 -10.41 -25.56 -12.32
N ASP A 20 -9.74 -26.30 -11.44
CA ASP A 20 -9.85 -26.12 -9.99
C ASP A 20 -9.30 -24.76 -9.55
N LEU A 21 -8.33 -24.21 -10.28
CA LEU A 21 -7.79 -22.87 -10.02
C LEU A 21 -8.88 -21.80 -10.24
N PHE A 22 -9.66 -21.91 -11.32
CA PHE A 22 -10.81 -21.04 -11.55
C PHE A 22 -11.85 -21.19 -10.46
N LYS A 23 -12.29 -22.41 -10.17
CA LYS A 23 -13.31 -22.67 -9.14
C LYS A 23 -12.93 -22.15 -7.75
N LYS A 24 -11.64 -22.15 -7.43
CA LYS A 24 -11.11 -21.67 -6.15
C LYS A 24 -11.04 -20.14 -6.08
N ASN A 25 -10.67 -19.46 -7.18
CA ASN A 25 -10.30 -18.05 -7.17
C ASN A 25 -11.35 -17.13 -7.81
N TRP A 26 -12.40 -17.68 -8.42
CA TRP A 26 -13.48 -16.87 -8.97
C TRP A 26 -14.77 -17.04 -8.16
N PRO A 27 -15.50 -15.95 -7.81
CA PRO A 27 -15.25 -14.55 -8.20
C PRO A 27 -14.06 -13.93 -7.46
N ALA A 28 -13.42 -12.94 -8.12
CA ALA A 28 -12.37 -12.15 -7.50
C ALA A 28 -12.90 -11.36 -6.30
N ASP A 29 -12.15 -11.30 -5.21
CA ASP A 29 -12.49 -10.46 -4.07
C ASP A 29 -12.30 -8.97 -4.40
N LEU A 30 -11.24 -8.64 -5.13
CA LEU A 30 -10.89 -7.28 -5.50
C LEU A 30 -10.28 -7.22 -6.90
N HIS A 31 -10.78 -6.33 -7.74
CA HIS A 31 -10.05 -5.81 -8.89
C HIS A 31 -9.38 -4.48 -8.50
N LEU A 32 -8.07 -4.51 -8.30
CA LEU A 32 -7.25 -3.33 -8.05
C LEU A 32 -6.67 -2.83 -9.37
N ILE A 33 -7.08 -1.66 -9.81
CA ILE A 33 -6.79 -1.11 -11.14
C ILE A 33 -6.46 0.38 -11.07
N GLY A 34 -5.86 0.92 -12.13
CA GLY A 34 -5.77 2.36 -12.31
C GLY A 34 -7.14 2.99 -12.64
N LYS A 35 -7.41 4.19 -12.15
CA LYS A 35 -8.67 4.89 -12.38
C LYS A 35 -8.99 5.15 -13.86
N ASP A 36 -8.00 5.16 -14.73
CA ASP A 36 -8.13 5.35 -16.17
C ASP A 36 -8.89 4.24 -16.88
N ILE A 37 -8.88 3.02 -16.31
CA ILE A 37 -9.60 1.86 -16.85
C ILE A 37 -10.83 1.46 -16.03
N ILE A 38 -11.29 2.32 -15.11
CA ILE A 38 -12.42 2.01 -14.23
C ILE A 38 -13.69 1.69 -15.01
N ARG A 39 -13.97 2.41 -16.11
CA ARG A 39 -15.13 2.15 -16.96
C ARG A 39 -15.16 0.73 -17.51
N PHE A 40 -14.00 0.22 -17.90
CA PHE A 40 -13.90 -1.16 -18.43
C PHE A 40 -14.25 -2.20 -17.38
N HIS A 41 -13.86 -1.96 -16.13
CA HIS A 41 -14.04 -2.91 -15.03
C HIS A 41 -15.39 -2.77 -14.29
N THR A 42 -16.04 -1.62 -14.40
CA THR A 42 -17.33 -1.37 -13.71
C THR A 42 -18.54 -1.42 -14.63
N ILE A 43 -18.35 -1.31 -15.96
CA ILE A 43 -19.43 -1.38 -16.93
C ILE A 43 -19.27 -2.59 -17.85
N TYR A 44 -18.21 -2.62 -18.67
CA TYR A 44 -18.09 -3.67 -19.69
C TYR A 44 -17.79 -5.05 -19.12
N TRP A 45 -16.94 -5.12 -18.10
CA TRP A 45 -16.60 -6.40 -17.48
C TRP A 45 -17.80 -7.08 -16.80
N PRO A 46 -18.59 -6.38 -15.98
CA PRO A 46 -19.85 -6.94 -15.48
C PRO A 46 -20.79 -7.43 -16.56
N ILE A 47 -20.96 -6.68 -17.65
CA ILE A 47 -21.81 -7.10 -18.78
C ILE A 47 -21.31 -8.43 -19.38
N PHE A 48 -20.00 -8.58 -19.58
CA PHE A 48 -19.45 -9.84 -20.11
C PHE A 48 -19.65 -11.00 -19.15
N LEU A 49 -19.44 -10.80 -17.85
CA LEU A 49 -19.66 -11.84 -16.84
C LEU A 49 -21.12 -12.24 -16.75
N MET A 50 -22.04 -11.29 -16.79
CA MET A 50 -23.48 -11.56 -16.81
C MET A 50 -23.90 -12.32 -18.07
N ALA A 51 -23.33 -12.00 -19.22
CA ALA A 51 -23.59 -12.73 -20.47
C ALA A 51 -23.05 -14.17 -20.46
N LEU A 52 -22.04 -14.44 -19.62
CA LEU A 52 -21.47 -15.78 -19.39
C LEU A 52 -22.11 -16.52 -18.20
N ASP A 53 -23.12 -15.92 -17.57
CA ASP A 53 -23.75 -16.42 -16.33
C ASP A 53 -22.72 -16.67 -15.20
N LEU A 54 -21.71 -15.80 -15.10
CA LEU A 54 -20.68 -15.86 -14.09
C LEU A 54 -20.91 -14.83 -12.98
N PRO A 55 -20.54 -15.17 -11.73
CA PRO A 55 -20.63 -14.21 -10.61
C PRO A 55 -19.70 -13.03 -10.82
N LEU A 56 -20.14 -11.84 -10.37
CA LEU A 56 -19.38 -10.61 -10.46
C LEU A 56 -18.27 -10.56 -9.39
N PRO A 57 -17.18 -9.81 -9.63
CA PRO A 57 -16.20 -9.48 -8.59
C PRO A 57 -16.87 -8.79 -7.39
N LYS A 58 -16.38 -9.03 -6.19
CA LYS A 58 -16.97 -8.44 -4.98
C LYS A 58 -16.72 -6.94 -4.88
N GLN A 59 -15.55 -6.49 -5.36
CA GLN A 59 -15.16 -5.08 -5.32
C GLN A 59 -14.26 -4.72 -6.51
N VAL A 60 -14.41 -3.49 -7.00
CA VAL A 60 -13.49 -2.84 -7.93
C VAL A 60 -12.97 -1.57 -7.28
N PHE A 61 -11.66 -1.44 -7.18
CA PHE A 61 -10.99 -0.24 -6.66
C PHE A 61 -10.08 0.36 -7.73
N GLY A 62 -10.37 1.61 -8.12
CA GLY A 62 -9.54 2.38 -9.04
C GLY A 62 -8.61 3.32 -8.27
N HIS A 63 -7.32 2.98 -8.17
CA HIS A 63 -6.36 3.85 -7.50
C HIS A 63 -6.07 5.11 -8.33
N PRO A 64 -5.74 6.24 -7.68
CA PRO A 64 -5.39 7.50 -8.35
C PRO A 64 -4.09 7.38 -9.16
N TRP A 65 -3.80 8.40 -9.96
CA TRP A 65 -2.53 8.50 -10.68
C TRP A 65 -1.42 9.01 -9.78
N LEU A 66 -0.21 8.65 -10.14
CA LEU A 66 1.00 9.28 -9.64
C LEU A 66 1.51 10.24 -10.73
N LEU A 67 1.50 11.53 -10.42
CA LEU A 67 1.82 12.62 -11.33
C LEU A 67 3.24 13.11 -11.06
N GLN A 68 4.03 13.39 -12.10
CA GLN A 68 5.30 14.07 -11.92
C GLN A 68 5.10 15.59 -11.98
N GLY A 69 5.39 16.29 -10.88
CA GLY A 69 5.24 17.74 -10.80
C GLY A 69 3.82 18.24 -11.11
N GLY A 70 2.79 17.39 -10.90
CA GLY A 70 1.39 17.70 -11.22
C GLY A 70 0.95 17.33 -12.64
N GLU A 71 1.85 16.79 -13.47
CA GLU A 71 1.54 16.36 -14.83
C GLU A 71 1.58 14.83 -14.97
N LYS A 72 0.74 14.30 -15.86
CA LYS A 72 0.75 12.87 -16.19
C LYS A 72 2.08 12.49 -16.82
N MET A 73 2.71 11.45 -16.28
CA MET A 73 3.95 10.90 -16.84
C MET A 73 3.72 10.35 -18.25
N SER A 74 4.62 10.70 -19.17
CA SER A 74 4.58 10.24 -20.56
C SER A 74 5.99 10.07 -21.11
N LYS A 75 6.25 8.92 -21.75
CA LYS A 75 7.55 8.65 -22.41
C LYS A 75 7.90 9.71 -23.46
N SER A 76 6.90 10.21 -24.19
CA SER A 76 7.12 11.24 -25.23
C SER A 76 7.50 12.61 -24.67
N ARG A 77 7.18 12.88 -23.39
CA ARG A 77 7.56 14.12 -22.70
C ARG A 77 8.87 14.01 -21.93
N GLY A 78 9.41 12.80 -21.80
CA GLY A 78 10.64 12.57 -21.03
C GLY A 78 10.50 12.80 -19.53
N ASN A 79 9.27 12.84 -19.01
CA ASN A 79 8.98 13.09 -17.60
C ASN A 79 8.58 11.82 -16.84
N VAL A 80 9.13 10.67 -17.19
CA VAL A 80 8.87 9.41 -16.50
C VAL A 80 9.94 9.17 -15.44
N ILE A 81 9.51 8.96 -14.20
CA ILE A 81 10.36 8.41 -13.14
C ILE A 81 10.13 6.90 -13.14
N TYR A 82 11.16 6.13 -13.39
CA TYR A 82 11.07 4.67 -13.39
C TYR A 82 11.28 4.11 -11.99
N ALA A 83 10.55 3.05 -11.67
CA ALA A 83 10.69 2.37 -10.38
C ALA A 83 12.09 1.79 -10.18
N ASP A 84 12.73 1.31 -11.26
CA ASP A 84 14.08 0.77 -11.22
C ASP A 84 15.10 1.85 -10.80
N ASP A 85 14.99 3.06 -11.36
CA ASP A 85 15.86 4.19 -10.97
C ASP A 85 15.69 4.55 -9.48
N MET A 86 14.46 4.49 -8.98
CA MET A 86 14.19 4.72 -7.55
C MET A 86 14.78 3.61 -6.67
N VAL A 87 14.66 2.36 -7.11
CA VAL A 87 15.22 1.22 -6.37
C VAL A 87 16.74 1.26 -6.35
N ASP A 88 17.38 1.63 -7.46
CA ASP A 88 18.84 1.74 -7.55
C ASP A 88 19.37 2.85 -6.64
N LEU A 89 18.64 3.96 -6.48
CA LEU A 89 19.05 5.10 -5.66
C LEU A 89 18.72 4.94 -4.17
N PHE A 90 17.54 4.42 -3.83
CA PHE A 90 17.00 4.43 -2.46
C PHE A 90 16.78 3.03 -1.86
N GLY A 91 16.88 1.99 -2.68
CA GLY A 91 16.53 0.63 -2.28
C GLY A 91 15.04 0.32 -2.37
N VAL A 92 14.70 -0.97 -2.33
CA VAL A 92 13.33 -1.47 -2.53
C VAL A 92 12.39 -0.97 -1.45
N ASP A 93 12.79 -1.02 -0.18
CA ASP A 93 11.91 -0.70 0.94
C ASP A 93 11.51 0.77 0.97
N ALA A 94 12.47 1.68 0.75
CA ALA A 94 12.21 3.12 0.69
C ALA A 94 11.35 3.49 -0.52
N THR A 95 11.58 2.87 -1.67
CA THR A 95 10.76 3.05 -2.87
C THR A 95 9.31 2.61 -2.61
N ARG A 96 9.11 1.43 -2.02
CA ARG A 96 7.77 0.94 -1.67
C ARG A 96 7.08 1.83 -0.64
N TYR A 97 7.80 2.25 0.40
CA TYR A 97 7.30 3.20 1.39
C TYR A 97 6.77 4.46 0.71
N PHE A 98 7.61 5.10 -0.12
CA PHE A 98 7.26 6.33 -0.81
C PHE A 98 6.00 6.18 -1.66
N VAL A 99 5.96 5.18 -2.54
CA VAL A 99 4.81 4.96 -3.45
C VAL A 99 3.52 4.72 -2.67
N LEU A 100 3.56 3.93 -1.60
CA LEU A 100 2.38 3.64 -0.80
C LEU A 100 1.94 4.81 0.08
N HIS A 101 2.90 5.62 0.56
CA HIS A 101 2.62 6.80 1.38
C HIS A 101 2.08 7.97 0.55
N GLU A 102 2.66 8.23 -0.64
CA GLU A 102 2.31 9.38 -1.49
C GLU A 102 1.14 9.09 -2.45
N MET A 103 0.50 7.93 -2.37
CA MET A 103 -0.71 7.61 -3.11
C MET A 103 -1.94 7.80 -2.20
N PRO A 104 -2.48 9.03 -2.06
CA PRO A 104 -3.65 9.27 -1.23
C PRO A 104 -4.88 8.57 -1.81
N PHE A 105 -5.86 8.26 -0.96
CA PHE A 105 -7.05 7.53 -1.35
C PHE A 105 -7.94 8.30 -2.35
N GLU A 106 -8.07 9.60 -2.19
CA GLU A 106 -9.07 10.43 -2.88
C GLU A 106 -8.51 11.26 -4.03
N ASN A 107 -7.22 11.51 -4.04
CA ASN A 107 -6.58 12.43 -4.98
C ASN A 107 -5.38 11.79 -5.68
N ASP A 108 -4.98 12.38 -6.80
CA ASP A 108 -3.74 11.98 -7.47
C ASP A 108 -2.53 12.31 -6.59
N GLY A 109 -1.61 11.37 -6.51
CA GLY A 109 -0.33 11.56 -5.82
C GLY A 109 0.66 12.34 -6.70
N ILE A 110 1.64 12.96 -6.07
CA ILE A 110 2.71 13.69 -6.76
C ILE A 110 4.03 12.98 -6.45
N ILE A 111 4.85 12.81 -7.49
CA ILE A 111 6.23 12.34 -7.36
C ILE A 111 7.17 13.39 -7.94
N THR A 112 8.17 13.77 -7.15
CA THR A 112 9.37 14.50 -7.57
C THR A 112 10.57 13.92 -6.85
N TRP A 113 11.76 14.09 -7.38
CA TRP A 113 12.98 13.62 -6.72
C TRP A 113 13.19 14.29 -5.36
N GLU A 114 12.86 15.58 -5.27
CA GLU A 114 12.92 16.36 -4.02
C GLU A 114 12.01 15.75 -2.95
N LEU A 115 10.76 15.39 -3.32
CA LEU A 115 9.80 14.80 -2.39
C LEU A 115 10.25 13.39 -1.95
N VAL A 116 10.82 12.59 -2.84
CA VAL A 116 11.38 11.27 -2.48
C VAL A 116 12.49 11.43 -1.44
N VAL A 117 13.43 12.36 -1.66
CA VAL A 117 14.53 12.66 -0.73
C VAL A 117 13.99 13.20 0.60
N GLU A 118 13.00 14.07 0.56
CA GLU A 118 12.37 14.62 1.76
C GLU A 118 11.74 13.51 2.61
N ARG A 119 10.94 12.64 2.03
CA ARG A 119 10.31 11.53 2.74
C ARG A 119 11.32 10.53 3.30
N PHE A 120 12.36 10.23 2.52
CA PHE A 120 13.43 9.36 2.99
C PHE A 120 14.12 9.94 4.23
N ASN A 121 14.44 11.23 4.20
CA ASN A 121 15.17 11.88 5.30
C ASN A 121 14.27 12.15 6.52
N SER A 122 13.05 12.69 6.31
CA SER A 122 12.18 13.03 7.43
C SER A 122 11.57 11.81 8.09
N ASP A 123 11.01 10.91 7.31
CA ASP A 123 10.21 9.82 7.87
C ASP A 123 11.10 8.62 8.24
N LEU A 124 11.89 8.12 7.29
CA LEU A 124 12.68 6.91 7.53
C LEU A 124 13.94 7.19 8.35
N ALA A 125 14.71 8.23 8.03
CA ALA A 125 15.94 8.54 8.74
C ALA A 125 15.68 9.26 10.07
N ASN A 126 14.91 10.37 10.06
CA ASN A 126 14.76 11.20 11.26
C ASN A 126 13.69 10.67 12.23
N ILE A 127 12.56 10.17 11.77
CA ILE A 127 11.54 9.61 12.69
C ILE A 127 11.94 8.19 13.08
N LEU A 128 11.82 7.24 12.17
CA LEU A 128 12.06 5.82 12.48
C LEU A 128 13.52 5.53 12.84
N GLY A 129 14.47 6.00 12.04
CA GLY A 129 15.90 5.76 12.26
C GLY A 129 16.40 6.34 13.56
N ASN A 130 16.00 7.55 13.92
CA ASN A 130 16.37 8.16 15.20
C ASN A 130 15.71 7.46 16.38
N LEU A 131 14.44 7.06 16.29
CA LEU A 131 13.79 6.29 17.35
C LEU A 131 14.58 5.02 17.66
N VAL A 132 14.89 4.22 16.64
CA VAL A 132 15.65 2.97 16.82
C VAL A 132 17.06 3.23 17.35
N SER A 133 17.80 4.15 16.73
CA SER A 133 19.18 4.46 17.11
C SER A 133 19.27 4.98 18.53
N ARG A 134 18.39 5.92 18.92
CA ARG A 134 18.38 6.50 20.27
C ARG A 134 17.96 5.50 21.32
N THR A 135 16.95 4.68 21.05
CA THR A 135 16.49 3.62 21.97
C THR A 135 17.60 2.60 22.24
N ILE A 136 18.26 2.11 21.18
CA ILE A 136 19.36 1.17 21.32
C ILE A 136 20.55 1.80 22.06
N SER A 137 20.91 3.03 21.70
CA SER A 137 22.03 3.75 22.35
C SER A 137 21.78 3.98 23.84
N MET A 138 20.56 4.37 24.21
CA MET A 138 20.17 4.56 25.60
C MET A 138 20.13 3.22 26.36
N SER A 139 19.59 2.17 25.76
CA SER A 139 19.58 0.84 26.34
C SER A 139 21.00 0.33 26.63
N ASN A 140 21.93 0.51 25.69
CA ASN A 140 23.32 0.13 25.90
C ASN A 140 23.99 0.99 26.99
N LYS A 141 23.75 2.29 26.96
CA LYS A 141 24.39 3.24 27.89
C LYS A 141 23.96 3.04 29.35
N TYR A 142 22.67 2.79 29.58
CA TYR A 142 22.10 2.78 30.94
C TYR A 142 21.81 1.38 31.47
N PHE A 143 21.73 0.36 30.61
CA PHE A 143 21.30 -0.99 30.97
C PHE A 143 22.17 -2.08 30.34
N ASP A 144 23.36 -1.75 29.81
CA ASP A 144 24.28 -2.67 29.14
C ASP A 144 23.60 -3.51 28.02
N GLY A 145 22.62 -2.91 27.34
CA GLY A 145 21.82 -3.59 26.29
C GLY A 145 20.83 -4.62 26.81
N VAL A 146 20.64 -4.73 28.13
CA VAL A 146 19.72 -5.71 28.72
C VAL A 146 18.43 -5.03 29.17
N VAL A 147 17.34 -5.36 28.50
CA VAL A 147 16.00 -4.89 28.87
C VAL A 147 15.39 -5.86 29.89
N LYS A 148 15.12 -5.37 31.10
CA LYS A 148 14.45 -6.13 32.15
C LYS A 148 13.13 -5.50 32.51
N SER A 149 12.07 -6.32 32.63
CA SER A 149 10.82 -5.85 33.19
C SER A 149 10.99 -5.62 34.70
N THR A 150 10.79 -4.38 35.14
CA THR A 150 10.83 -4.02 36.56
C THR A 150 9.47 -4.21 37.25
N GLY A 151 8.40 -4.41 36.47
CA GLY A 151 7.04 -4.45 36.99
C GLY A 151 6.50 -3.09 37.45
N VAL A 152 7.29 -2.02 37.33
CA VAL A 152 6.85 -0.64 37.63
C VAL A 152 6.21 -0.06 36.40
N THR A 153 5.07 0.58 36.57
CA THR A 153 4.32 1.25 35.50
C THR A 153 3.91 2.62 36.00
N GLU A 154 4.21 3.66 35.23
CA GLU A 154 3.83 5.04 35.48
C GLU A 154 2.72 5.48 34.51
N GLU A 155 2.18 6.67 34.67
CA GLU A 155 1.11 7.20 33.82
C GLU A 155 1.56 7.31 32.35
N VAL A 156 2.79 7.78 32.11
CA VAL A 156 3.38 7.88 30.76
C VAL A 156 3.51 6.52 30.06
N ASP A 157 3.76 5.45 30.82
CA ASP A 157 3.83 4.09 30.25
C ASP A 157 2.44 3.61 29.81
N ASN A 158 1.39 3.97 30.57
CA ASN A 158 0.01 3.63 30.23
C ASN A 158 -0.44 4.37 28.96
N ASP A 159 -0.06 5.64 28.79
CA ASP A 159 -0.37 6.43 27.61
C ASP A 159 0.31 5.83 26.37
N LEU A 160 1.60 5.52 26.45
CA LEU A 160 2.32 4.86 25.35
C LEU A 160 1.71 3.48 25.02
N LYS A 161 1.38 2.71 26.04
CA LYS A 161 0.72 1.41 25.88
C LYS A 161 -0.63 1.53 25.18
N ALA A 162 -1.42 2.54 25.54
CA ALA A 162 -2.71 2.79 24.89
C ALA A 162 -2.56 3.17 23.42
N VAL A 163 -1.57 4.02 23.07
CA VAL A 163 -1.26 4.37 21.68
C VAL A 163 -0.86 3.14 20.89
N VAL A 164 0.12 2.36 21.39
CA VAL A 164 0.64 1.18 20.69
C VAL A 164 -0.44 0.10 20.49
N THR A 165 -1.20 -0.20 21.54
CA THR A 165 -2.25 -1.23 21.46
C THR A 165 -3.44 -0.81 20.62
N GLY A 166 -3.78 0.48 20.63
CA GLY A 166 -4.87 1.04 19.82
C GLY A 166 -4.52 1.21 18.34
N ALA A 167 -3.24 1.28 18.00
CA ALA A 167 -2.79 1.47 16.61
C ALA A 167 -3.22 0.31 15.69
N ARG A 168 -3.20 -0.93 16.17
CA ARG A 168 -3.57 -2.11 15.40
C ARG A 168 -4.94 -2.00 14.75
N ASP A 169 -5.94 -1.63 15.54
CA ASP A 169 -7.33 -1.57 15.07
C ASP A 169 -7.54 -0.40 14.12
N LYS A 170 -6.89 0.75 14.37
CA LYS A 170 -6.90 1.89 13.47
C LYS A 170 -6.27 1.55 12.11
N ILE A 171 -5.11 0.90 12.12
CA ILE A 171 -4.41 0.46 10.90
C ILE A 171 -5.28 -0.55 10.13
N ALA A 172 -5.87 -1.54 10.83
CA ALA A 172 -6.72 -2.54 10.21
C ALA A 172 -7.97 -1.92 9.56
N ASP A 173 -8.59 -0.95 10.20
CA ASP A 173 -9.73 -0.20 9.64
C ASP A 173 -9.34 0.53 8.34
N LYS A 174 -8.23 1.27 8.36
CA LYS A 174 -7.73 1.95 7.15
C LYS A 174 -7.40 0.96 6.03
N MET A 175 -6.71 -0.14 6.35
CA MET A 175 -6.38 -1.18 5.37
C MET A 175 -7.63 -1.85 4.79
N SER A 176 -8.65 -2.11 5.60
CA SER A 176 -9.92 -2.68 5.13
C SER A 176 -10.65 -1.77 4.14
N GLY A 177 -10.50 -0.45 4.29
CA GLY A 177 -10.99 0.56 3.36
C GLY A 177 -10.05 0.84 2.19
N LEU A 178 -8.95 0.10 2.02
CA LEU A 178 -7.90 0.31 1.01
C LEU A 178 -7.19 1.68 1.13
N ARG A 179 -7.26 2.32 2.30
CA ARG A 179 -6.62 3.61 2.60
C ARG A 179 -5.18 3.39 3.08
N VAL A 180 -4.33 2.89 2.20
CA VAL A 180 -2.97 2.44 2.54
C VAL A 180 -2.09 3.57 3.06
N ALA A 181 -2.13 4.75 2.45
CA ALA A 181 -1.37 5.92 2.90
C ALA A 181 -1.77 6.35 4.33
N ASP A 182 -3.08 6.36 4.62
CA ASP A 182 -3.58 6.67 5.96
C ASP A 182 -3.17 5.59 6.99
N ALA A 183 -3.17 4.31 6.58
CA ALA A 183 -2.70 3.23 7.44
C ALA A 183 -1.21 3.37 7.80
N ILE A 184 -0.39 3.77 6.83
CA ILE A 184 1.04 4.06 7.06
C ILE A 184 1.18 5.25 8.03
N THR A 185 0.38 6.31 7.87
CA THR A 185 0.36 7.45 8.79
C THR A 185 0.03 6.99 10.22
N GLU A 186 -0.93 6.09 10.40
CA GLU A 186 -1.23 5.53 11.74
C GLU A 186 -0.07 4.71 12.32
N VAL A 187 0.74 4.04 11.48
CA VAL A 187 1.98 3.38 11.94
C VAL A 187 2.99 4.41 12.45
N PHE A 188 3.20 5.50 11.69
CA PHE A 188 4.15 6.56 12.08
C PHE A 188 3.70 7.36 13.29
N ASN A 189 2.39 7.43 13.60
CA ASN A 189 1.86 8.04 14.81
C ASN A 189 2.26 7.29 16.11
N VAL A 190 2.80 6.08 15.98
CA VAL A 190 3.32 5.31 17.13
C VAL A 190 4.77 5.69 17.46
N PHE A 191 5.50 6.27 16.51
CA PHE A 191 6.92 6.63 16.62
C PHE A 191 7.12 8.04 17.12
#